data_1dd4b2b134176ffd1fccc83059036769
#
_entry.id   1dd4b2b134176ffd1fccc83059036769
#
_cell.length_a   1.000
_cell.length_b   1.000
_cell.length_c   1.000
_cell.angle_alpha   90.00
_cell.angle_beta   90.00
_cell.angle_gamma   90.00
#
_symmetry.space_group_name_H-M   'P 1'
#
loop_
_entity.id
_entity.type
_entity.pdbx_description
1 polymer ?
#
loop_
_entity_poly.entity_id
_entity_poly.type
_entity_poly.pdbx_seq_one_letter_code
_entity_poly.pdbx_strand_id
1 'polypeptide(L)'
;MLDMGFTPQIELILKYIPKQHQTLLFSATLPNNILRISEKYLNNPERVAVGSLSTPIEKIKQETFQISQDKKYNELINQLVERSGSILVFVKTKHGADKIVKRLKYDGHSADAIHGNLRQSKRERVINNFRKGRFL
;
A
#
# COMPACT_ATOMS: atom_id res chain seq x y z
N MET A 1 -1.31 10.33 3.65
CA MET A 1 -2.19 11.04 4.58
C MET A 1 -2.76 12.32 3.97
N LEU A 2 -1.98 13.23 3.45
CA LEU A 2 -2.48 14.45 2.77
C LEU A 2 -3.46 14.13 1.62
N ASP A 3 -3.22 13.03 0.91
CA ASP A 3 -3.99 12.57 -0.25
C ASP A 3 -5.30 11.83 0.11
N MET A 4 -5.50 11.45 1.36
CA MET A 4 -6.60 10.57 1.81
C MET A 4 -7.72 11.30 2.58
N GLY A 5 -7.91 12.59 2.34
CA GLY A 5 -9.00 13.36 2.98
C GLY A 5 -8.75 13.77 4.42
N PHE A 6 -7.51 13.67 4.91
CA PHE A 6 -7.13 14.14 6.26
C PHE A 6 -6.80 15.64 6.34
N THR A 7 -6.95 16.36 5.24
CA THR A 7 -6.71 17.81 5.20
C THR A 7 -7.46 18.58 6.29
N PRO A 8 -8.77 18.35 6.54
CA PRO A 8 -9.48 19.09 7.59
C PRO A 8 -8.91 18.83 8.99
N GLN A 9 -8.49 17.60 9.29
CA GLN A 9 -7.90 17.25 10.58
C GLN A 9 -6.51 17.89 10.76
N ILE A 10 -5.71 17.91 9.69
CA ILE A 10 -4.39 18.58 9.70
C ILE A 10 -4.58 20.08 9.93
N GLU A 11 -5.51 20.72 9.21
CA GLU A 11 -5.80 22.15 9.40
C GLU A 11 -6.32 22.47 10.80
N LEU A 12 -7.10 21.56 11.38
CA LEU A 12 -7.55 21.72 12.77
C LEU A 12 -6.36 21.66 13.73
N ILE A 13 -5.46 20.69 13.60
CA ILE A 13 -4.26 20.57 14.44
C ILE A 13 -3.38 21.82 14.32
N LEU A 14 -3.17 22.32 13.11
CA LEU A 14 -2.35 23.50 12.84
C LEU A 14 -2.88 24.77 13.54
N LYS A 15 -4.18 24.85 13.84
CA LYS A 15 -4.75 25.97 14.60
C LYS A 15 -4.32 26.01 16.06
N TYR A 16 -3.94 24.87 16.63
CA TYR A 16 -3.58 24.74 18.05
C TYR A 16 -2.08 24.77 18.31
N ILE A 17 -1.25 24.71 17.27
CA ILE A 17 0.21 24.80 17.44
C ILE A 17 0.66 26.26 17.36
N PRO A 18 1.79 26.63 18.00
CA PRO A 18 2.34 27.99 17.94
C PRO A 18 2.57 28.43 16.49
N LYS A 19 2.37 29.74 16.20
CA LYS A 19 2.60 30.29 14.85
C LYS A 19 4.04 30.09 14.38
N GLN A 20 5.00 30.19 15.28
CA GLN A 20 6.41 29.93 15.01
C GLN A 20 6.71 28.48 15.37
N HIS A 21 6.83 27.62 14.35
CA HIS A 21 7.16 26.20 14.51
C HIS A 21 7.89 25.70 13.27
N GLN A 22 8.62 24.61 13.42
CA GLN A 22 9.25 23.91 12.31
C GLN A 22 8.33 22.78 11.84
N THR A 23 8.11 22.73 10.51
CA THR A 23 7.34 21.64 9.89
C THR A 23 8.26 20.74 9.09
N LEU A 24 8.19 19.44 9.33
CA LEU A 24 8.92 18.41 8.62
C LEU A 24 7.94 17.47 7.91
N LEU A 25 8.16 17.21 6.63
CA LEU A 25 7.39 16.28 5.83
C LEU A 25 8.29 15.14 5.36
N PHE A 26 7.95 13.91 5.75
CA PHE A 26 8.62 12.71 5.29
C PHE A 26 7.68 11.86 4.46
N SER A 27 8.12 11.46 3.26
CA SER A 27 7.37 10.55 2.40
C SER A 27 8.31 9.73 1.52
N ALA A 28 7.94 8.49 1.26
CA ALA A 28 8.64 7.66 0.27
C ALA A 28 8.36 8.11 -1.16
N THR A 29 7.22 8.78 -1.39
CA THR A 29 6.80 9.28 -2.70
C THR A 29 6.28 10.71 -2.56
N LEU A 30 6.65 11.60 -3.50
CA LEU A 30 6.19 12.98 -3.54
C LEU A 30 5.62 13.30 -4.93
N PRO A 31 4.44 12.77 -5.27
CA PRO A 31 3.77 13.12 -6.52
C PRO A 31 3.35 14.60 -6.51
N ASN A 32 3.19 15.19 -7.69
CA ASN A 32 2.97 16.64 -7.86
C ASN A 32 1.76 17.19 -7.09
N ASN A 33 0.69 16.40 -6.95
CA ASN A 33 -0.47 16.78 -6.13
C ASN A 33 -0.11 16.94 -4.66
N ILE A 34 0.73 16.05 -4.11
CA ILE A 34 1.19 16.12 -2.71
C ILE A 34 2.16 17.29 -2.53
N LEU A 35 3.02 17.55 -3.49
CA LEU A 35 3.91 18.73 -3.46
C LEU A 35 3.09 20.02 -3.33
N ARG A 36 2.09 20.23 -4.18
CA ARG A 36 1.21 21.42 -4.11
C ARG A 36 0.47 21.56 -2.78
N ILE A 37 0.00 20.45 -2.21
CA ILE A 37 -0.66 20.47 -0.91
C ILE A 37 0.35 20.78 0.20
N SER A 38 1.58 20.25 0.11
CA SER A 38 2.60 20.47 1.13
C SER A 38 3.12 21.92 1.15
N GLU A 39 3.17 22.62 0.01
CA GLU A 39 3.52 24.05 -0.08
C GLU A 39 2.64 24.92 0.81
N LYS A 40 1.39 24.54 1.06
CA LYS A 40 0.47 25.24 1.96
C LYS A 40 0.92 25.18 3.42
N TYR A 41 1.65 24.15 3.82
CA TYR A 41 2.01 23.85 5.22
C TYR A 41 3.48 24.02 5.51
N LEU A 42 4.32 24.14 4.50
CA LEU A 42 5.75 24.30 4.61
C LEU A 42 6.15 25.75 4.31
N ASN A 43 7.07 26.29 5.09
CA ASN A 43 7.61 27.61 4.86
C ASN A 43 9.06 27.50 4.38
N ASN A 44 9.31 27.87 3.12
CA ASN A 44 10.61 27.79 2.46
C ASN A 44 11.39 26.50 2.76
N PRO A 45 10.82 25.32 2.41
CA PRO A 45 11.38 24.05 2.87
C PRO A 45 12.64 23.66 2.10
N GLU A 46 13.63 23.16 2.81
CA GLU A 46 14.73 22.40 2.22
C GLU A 46 14.23 21.04 1.77
N ARG A 47 14.58 20.65 0.55
CA ARG A 47 14.18 19.37 -0.02
C ARG A 47 15.36 18.41 -0.11
N VAL A 48 15.34 17.37 0.71
CA VAL A 48 16.33 16.31 0.68
C VAL A 48 15.69 15.05 0.09
N ALA A 49 16.28 14.53 -0.98
CA ALA A 49 15.80 13.30 -1.63
C ALA A 49 16.93 12.28 -1.74
N VAL A 50 16.62 11.03 -1.43
CA VAL A 50 17.54 9.91 -1.58
C VAL A 50 16.99 9.00 -2.70
N GLY A 51 17.71 8.89 -3.79
CA GLY A 51 17.31 8.13 -4.98
C GLY A 51 16.36 8.89 -5.94
N SER A 52 15.92 8.22 -6.99
CA SER A 52 14.97 8.77 -7.96
C SER A 52 13.55 8.67 -7.42
N LEU A 53 12.85 9.79 -7.33
CA LEU A 53 11.51 9.90 -6.72
C LEU A 53 10.36 9.31 -7.54
N SER A 54 10.59 8.94 -8.79
CA SER A 54 9.50 8.57 -9.71
C SER A 54 9.79 7.41 -10.66
N THR A 55 10.98 6.86 -10.66
CA THR A 55 11.32 5.76 -11.58
C THR A 55 11.18 4.43 -10.87
N PRO A 56 10.36 3.50 -11.37
CA PRO A 56 10.39 2.12 -10.90
C PRO A 56 11.81 1.58 -11.02
N ILE A 57 12.23 0.77 -10.06
CA ILE A 57 13.54 0.12 -10.14
C ILE A 57 13.56 -0.67 -11.46
N GLU A 58 14.50 -0.40 -12.34
CA GLU A 58 14.62 -1.01 -13.69
C GLU A 58 14.62 -2.55 -13.67
N LYS A 59 14.95 -3.14 -12.52
CA LYS A 59 14.97 -4.59 -12.30
C LYS A 59 13.59 -5.23 -12.04
N ILE A 60 12.50 -4.43 -11.96
CA ILE A 60 11.16 -4.97 -11.73
C ILE A 60 10.51 -5.29 -13.07
N LYS A 61 10.34 -6.59 -13.37
CA LYS A 61 9.55 -7.03 -14.52
C LYS A 61 8.07 -6.71 -14.26
N GLN A 62 7.47 -5.90 -15.12
CA GLN A 62 6.05 -5.55 -15.05
C GLN A 62 5.31 -6.20 -16.21
N GLU A 63 4.19 -6.84 -15.90
CA GLU A 63 3.33 -7.50 -16.88
C GLU A 63 1.89 -7.03 -16.69
N THR A 64 1.17 -6.79 -17.78
CA THR A 64 -0.23 -6.36 -17.75
C THR A 64 -1.09 -7.35 -18.52
N PHE A 65 -2.14 -7.84 -17.87
CA PHE A 65 -3.09 -8.79 -18.46
C PHE A 65 -4.46 -8.12 -18.59
N GLN A 66 -4.97 -8.06 -19.83
CA GLN A 66 -6.34 -7.61 -20.08
C GLN A 66 -7.28 -8.82 -20.05
N ILE A 67 -8.03 -8.94 -18.96
CA ILE A 67 -8.91 -10.10 -18.71
C ILE A 67 -10.27 -9.66 -18.20
N SER A 68 -11.30 -10.44 -18.51
CA SER A 68 -12.64 -10.24 -17.99
C SER A 68 -12.73 -10.57 -16.49
N GLN A 69 -13.72 -10.02 -15.81
CA GLN A 69 -13.84 -10.12 -14.35
C GLN A 69 -14.01 -11.57 -13.86
N ASP A 70 -14.72 -12.38 -14.62
CA ASP A 70 -14.97 -13.82 -14.35
C ASP A 70 -13.68 -14.66 -14.45
N LYS A 71 -12.75 -14.28 -15.32
CA LYS A 71 -11.47 -14.99 -15.53
C LYS A 71 -10.37 -14.57 -14.56
N LYS A 72 -10.53 -13.45 -13.81
CA LYS A 72 -9.47 -12.93 -12.92
C LYS A 72 -8.99 -13.92 -11.88
N TYR A 73 -9.88 -14.72 -11.33
CA TYR A 73 -9.48 -15.70 -10.33
C TYR A 73 -8.65 -16.85 -10.95
N ASN A 74 -9.04 -17.34 -12.11
CA ASN A 74 -8.29 -18.39 -12.80
C ASN A 74 -6.89 -17.88 -13.18
N GLU A 75 -6.81 -16.63 -13.65
CA GLU A 75 -5.50 -16.03 -13.92
C GLU A 75 -4.66 -15.87 -12.64
N LEU A 76 -5.27 -15.50 -11.52
CA LEU A 76 -4.56 -15.48 -10.23
C LEU A 76 -3.97 -16.86 -9.91
N ILE A 77 -4.74 -17.94 -10.07
CA ILE A 77 -4.24 -19.31 -9.84
C ILE A 77 -3.08 -19.63 -10.78
N ASN A 78 -3.17 -19.31 -12.08
CA ASN A 78 -2.08 -19.50 -13.03
C ASN A 78 -0.81 -18.79 -12.54
N GLN A 79 -0.93 -17.53 -12.14
CA GLN A 79 0.21 -16.74 -11.62
C GLN A 79 0.78 -17.30 -10.31
N LEU A 80 -0.03 -17.93 -9.46
CA LEU A 80 0.45 -18.59 -8.24
C LEU A 80 1.22 -19.88 -8.56
N VAL A 81 0.82 -20.61 -9.60
CA VAL A 81 1.50 -21.86 -10.04
C VAL A 81 2.81 -21.54 -10.76
N GLU A 82 2.83 -20.49 -11.59
CA GLU A 82 4.01 -20.12 -12.39
C GLU A 82 5.12 -19.46 -11.57
N ARG A 83 4.81 -18.92 -10.40
CA ARG A 83 5.75 -18.13 -9.59
C ARG A 83 6.14 -18.89 -8.34
N SER A 84 7.42 -18.72 -7.96
CA SER A 84 7.95 -19.23 -6.69
C SER A 84 8.07 -18.11 -5.66
N GLY A 85 8.06 -18.47 -4.39
CA GLY A 85 8.21 -17.54 -3.27
C GLY A 85 6.91 -16.89 -2.81
N SER A 86 7.01 -15.95 -1.89
CA SER A 86 5.83 -15.29 -1.30
C SER A 86 5.23 -14.26 -2.26
N ILE A 87 3.94 -14.32 -2.45
CA ILE A 87 3.20 -13.47 -3.39
C ILE A 87 2.29 -12.50 -2.63
N LEU A 88 2.34 -11.21 -3.00
CA LEU A 88 1.48 -10.17 -2.44
C LEU A 88 0.43 -9.76 -3.47
N VAL A 89 -0.85 -9.96 -3.15
CA VAL A 89 -1.97 -9.65 -4.04
C VAL A 89 -2.74 -8.43 -3.52
N PHE A 90 -2.78 -7.36 -4.29
CA PHE A 90 -3.57 -6.18 -3.97
C PHE A 90 -4.97 -6.27 -4.58
N VAL A 91 -5.97 -5.96 -3.78
CA VAL A 91 -7.39 -5.95 -4.20
C VAL A 91 -8.08 -4.65 -3.80
N LYS A 92 -9.12 -4.29 -4.53
CA LYS A 92 -9.80 -2.99 -4.37
C LYS A 92 -10.49 -2.82 -3.00
N THR A 93 -11.01 -3.91 -2.42
CA THR A 93 -11.82 -3.82 -1.19
C THR A 93 -11.42 -4.86 -0.15
N LYS A 94 -11.64 -4.54 1.13
CA LYS A 94 -11.46 -5.47 2.25
C LYS A 94 -12.29 -6.75 2.11
N HIS A 95 -13.54 -6.63 1.69
CA HIS A 95 -14.41 -7.80 1.44
C HIS A 95 -13.90 -8.65 0.25
N GLY A 96 -13.33 -8.01 -0.77
CA GLY A 96 -12.67 -8.71 -1.85
C GLY A 96 -11.45 -9.51 -1.37
N ALA A 97 -10.66 -8.95 -0.46
CA ALA A 97 -9.52 -9.63 0.15
C ALA A 97 -9.98 -10.88 0.91
N ASP A 98 -10.98 -10.76 1.78
CA ASP A 98 -11.51 -11.89 2.55
C ASP A 98 -12.09 -12.98 1.64
N LYS A 99 -12.85 -12.59 0.59
CA LYS A 99 -13.43 -13.53 -0.37
C LYS A 99 -12.35 -14.30 -1.14
N ILE A 100 -11.32 -13.63 -1.62
CA ILE A 100 -10.21 -14.27 -2.34
C ILE A 100 -9.47 -15.22 -1.41
N VAL A 101 -9.12 -14.82 -0.20
CA VAL A 101 -8.44 -15.68 0.77
C VAL A 101 -9.27 -16.92 1.11
N LYS A 102 -10.58 -16.76 1.33
CA LYS A 102 -11.47 -17.91 1.58
C LYS A 102 -11.44 -18.92 0.43
N ARG A 103 -11.47 -18.44 -0.82
CA ARG A 103 -11.43 -19.27 -2.00
C ARG A 103 -10.07 -19.94 -2.19
N LEU A 104 -8.97 -19.19 -2.01
CA LEU A 104 -7.60 -19.72 -2.09
C LEU A 104 -7.38 -20.85 -1.07
N LYS A 105 -7.86 -20.67 0.16
CA LYS A 105 -7.80 -21.72 1.20
C LYS A 105 -8.62 -22.96 0.84
N TYR A 106 -9.78 -22.76 0.25
CA TYR A 106 -10.60 -23.87 -0.26
C TYR A 106 -9.89 -24.67 -1.35
N ASP A 107 -9.18 -23.98 -2.23
CA ASP A 107 -8.38 -24.55 -3.32
C ASP A 107 -7.00 -25.07 -2.85
N GLY A 108 -6.72 -25.10 -1.52
CA GLY A 108 -5.52 -25.68 -0.92
C GLY A 108 -4.32 -24.73 -0.81
N HIS A 109 -4.48 -23.46 -1.18
CA HIS A 109 -3.40 -22.47 -1.08
C HIS A 109 -3.28 -21.89 0.33
N SER A 110 -2.06 -21.70 0.79
CA SER A 110 -1.77 -20.97 2.04
C SER A 110 -1.86 -19.46 1.81
N ALA A 111 -2.91 -18.83 2.31
CA ALA A 111 -3.15 -17.40 2.13
C ALA A 111 -3.75 -16.76 3.38
N ASP A 112 -3.48 -15.46 3.61
CA ASP A 112 -4.19 -14.68 4.62
C ASP A 112 -4.41 -13.25 4.11
N ALA A 113 -5.42 -12.56 4.67
CA ALA A 113 -5.74 -11.18 4.32
C ALA A 113 -5.12 -10.20 5.30
N ILE A 114 -4.80 -8.99 4.80
CA ILE A 114 -4.44 -7.84 5.64
C ILE A 114 -5.24 -6.62 5.17
N HIS A 115 -6.00 -6.02 6.08
CA HIS A 115 -6.83 -4.83 5.80
C HIS A 115 -7.21 -4.09 7.10
N GLY A 116 -7.80 -2.90 6.96
CA GLY A 116 -8.06 -2.00 8.09
C GLY A 116 -9.03 -2.52 9.16
N ASN A 117 -9.88 -3.51 8.87
CA ASN A 117 -10.79 -4.10 9.85
C ASN A 117 -10.14 -5.16 10.76
N LEU A 118 -8.89 -5.53 10.49
CA LEU A 118 -8.17 -6.47 11.34
C LEU A 118 -7.53 -5.78 12.53
N ARG A 119 -7.57 -6.45 13.69
CA ARG A 119 -6.83 -6.02 14.88
C ARG A 119 -5.33 -5.98 14.58
N GLN A 120 -4.61 -5.07 15.22
CA GLN A 120 -3.18 -4.87 14.98
C GLN A 120 -2.37 -6.16 15.20
N SER A 121 -2.65 -6.90 16.25
CA SER A 121 -1.98 -8.19 16.54
C SER A 121 -2.14 -9.23 15.40
N LYS A 122 -3.32 -9.26 14.75
CA LYS A 122 -3.52 -10.14 13.59
C LYS A 122 -2.71 -9.65 12.39
N ARG A 123 -2.67 -8.34 12.14
CA ARG A 123 -1.88 -7.76 11.04
C ARG A 123 -0.40 -8.07 11.20
N GLU A 124 0.15 -7.90 12.40
CA GLU A 124 1.54 -8.24 12.72
C GLU A 124 1.84 -9.73 12.51
N ARG A 125 0.93 -10.60 12.94
CA ARG A 125 1.06 -12.04 12.72
C ARG A 125 1.09 -12.39 11.23
N VAL A 126 0.22 -11.79 10.42
CA VAL A 126 0.20 -12.01 8.96
C VAL A 126 1.51 -11.56 8.33
N ILE A 127 2.01 -10.35 8.67
CA ILE A 127 3.28 -9.84 8.16
C ILE A 127 4.45 -10.75 8.57
N ASN A 128 4.49 -11.18 9.82
CA ASN A 128 5.55 -12.07 10.31
C ASN A 128 5.53 -13.44 9.60
N ASN A 129 4.34 -13.99 9.34
CA ASN A 129 4.21 -15.23 8.59
C ASN A 129 4.64 -15.05 7.11
N PHE A 130 4.29 -13.93 6.48
CA PHE A 130 4.74 -13.59 5.13
C PHE A 130 6.26 -13.51 5.05
N ARG A 131 6.90 -12.79 5.98
CA ARG A 131 8.37 -12.68 6.04
C ARG A 131 9.07 -14.03 6.25
N LYS A 132 8.42 -14.96 6.93
CA LYS A 132 8.92 -16.33 7.17
C LYS A 132 8.60 -17.30 6.01
N GLY A 133 8.05 -16.82 4.89
CA GLY A 133 7.69 -17.65 3.74
C GLY A 133 6.60 -18.68 4.00
N ARG A 134 5.69 -18.42 4.97
CA ARG A 134 4.61 -19.35 5.30
C ARG A 134 3.40 -19.29 4.36
N PHE A 135 3.40 -18.33 3.44
CA PHE A 135 2.42 -18.20 2.39
C PHE A 135 3.12 -18.45 1.05
N LEU A 136 2.66 -19.44 0.33
CA LEU A 136 3.14 -19.82 -0.99
C LEU A 136 2.05 -19.51 -2.00
#